data_1e79184e3ca0e8347ef850fd2be776b0
#
_entry.id   1e79184e3ca0e8347ef850fd2be776b0
#
_cell.length_a   1.000
_cell.length_b   1.000
_cell.length_c   1.000
_cell.angle_alpha   90.00
_cell.angle_beta   90.00
_cell.angle_gamma   90.00
#
_symmetry.space_group_name_H-M   'P 1'
#
loop_
_entity.id
_entity.type
_entity.pdbx_description
1 polymer ?
#
loop_
_entity_poly.entity_id
_entity_poly.type
_entity_poly.pdbx_seq_one_letter_code
_entity_poly.pdbx_strand_id
1 'polypeptide(L)'
;MAGYMREPFWIDLLNSDWHDYRGSGLRRDLVDDPAWLEEFLKPWKHALGGVAPERIRAALKNLRRVIREIVESLAAGRKAPPRPWAELNAVLAASPFVRRLEKADGGYDFPLVPRTPGLETMLGEIAASFGDTLAQGEPARIKICDNRDCRWVFYDRSRNRSRRWCEGNTGCGNLMKVRRFRAKRKPGR
;
A
#
# COMPACT_ATOMS: atom_id res chain seq x y z
N MET A 1 -19.57 -13.24 -11.04
CA MET A 1 -18.63 -12.15 -11.31
C MET A 1 -17.56 -12.23 -10.24
N ALA A 2 -16.32 -12.60 -10.59
CA ALA A 2 -15.21 -12.58 -9.67
C ALA A 2 -14.89 -11.10 -9.38
N GLY A 3 -15.28 -10.62 -8.19
CA GLY A 3 -14.94 -9.28 -7.75
C GLY A 3 -13.43 -9.16 -7.75
N TYR A 4 -12.89 -8.21 -8.48
CA TYR A 4 -11.52 -7.74 -8.30
C TYR A 4 -11.38 -7.37 -6.83
N MET A 5 -10.72 -8.23 -6.04
CA MET A 5 -10.40 -7.87 -4.67
C MET A 5 -9.48 -6.65 -4.76
N ARG A 6 -9.99 -5.51 -4.32
CA ARG A 6 -9.21 -4.27 -4.22
C ARG A 6 -7.95 -4.60 -3.39
N GLU A 7 -6.80 -4.13 -3.84
CA GLU A 7 -5.59 -4.26 -3.02
C GLU A 7 -5.80 -3.55 -1.67
N PRO A 8 -5.17 -4.00 -0.58
CA PRO A 8 -5.26 -3.29 0.70
C PRO A 8 -4.83 -1.84 0.56
N PHE A 9 -5.50 -0.90 1.22
CA PHE A 9 -5.25 0.55 1.11
C PHE A 9 -3.78 0.95 1.28
N TRP A 10 -3.04 0.24 2.14
CA TRP A 10 -1.63 0.51 2.33
C TRP A 10 -0.79 0.21 1.09
N ILE A 11 -1.16 -0.79 0.27
CA ILE A 11 -0.47 -1.09 -1.00
C ILE A 11 -0.73 0.02 -2.01
N ASP A 12 -1.98 0.45 -2.15
CA ASP A 12 -2.35 1.55 -3.04
C ASP A 12 -1.62 2.84 -2.63
N LEU A 13 -1.56 3.12 -1.31
CA LEU A 13 -0.82 4.26 -0.78
C LEU A 13 0.68 4.18 -1.09
N LEU A 14 1.33 3.03 -0.91
CA LEU A 14 2.75 2.87 -1.26
C LEU A 14 3.00 3.06 -2.75
N ASN A 15 2.10 2.58 -3.59
CA ASN A 15 2.22 2.63 -5.04
C ASN A 15 1.81 3.99 -5.64
N SER A 16 1.30 4.91 -4.82
CA SER A 16 1.10 6.31 -5.23
C SER A 16 2.41 7.05 -5.51
N ASP A 17 3.54 6.58 -4.99
CA ASP A 17 4.88 6.97 -5.46
C ASP A 17 5.21 6.19 -6.74
N TRP A 18 4.68 6.68 -7.87
CA TRP A 18 4.76 6.00 -9.15
C TRP A 18 6.08 6.27 -9.87
N HIS A 19 6.68 5.21 -10.40
CA HIS A 19 7.92 5.26 -11.18
C HIS A 19 7.71 4.59 -12.55
N ASP A 20 8.25 5.19 -13.62
CA ASP A 20 8.22 4.55 -14.93
C ASP A 20 9.13 3.33 -14.99
N TYR A 21 8.50 2.16 -14.99
CA TYR A 21 9.17 0.87 -15.03
C TYR A 21 10.01 0.62 -16.28
N ARG A 22 9.87 1.44 -17.32
CA ARG A 22 10.63 1.34 -18.58
C ARG A 22 12.02 1.94 -18.47
N GLY A 23 12.29 2.73 -17.43
CA GLY A 23 13.61 3.29 -17.15
C GLY A 23 13.82 4.68 -17.74
N SER A 24 12.76 5.45 -18.00
CA SER A 24 12.86 6.86 -18.39
C SER A 24 13.34 7.78 -17.25
N GLY A 25 13.28 7.30 -16.00
CA GLY A 25 13.49 8.11 -14.81
C GLY A 25 12.28 8.96 -14.40
N LEU A 26 11.19 8.94 -15.16
CA LEU A 26 9.98 9.68 -14.83
C LEU A 26 9.38 9.13 -13.53
N ARG A 27 9.04 10.05 -12.63
CA ARG A 27 8.39 9.78 -11.36
C ARG A 27 7.21 10.73 -11.15
N ARG A 28 6.14 10.24 -10.57
CA ARG A 28 4.95 11.04 -10.20
C ARG A 28 4.51 10.66 -8.79
N ASP A 29 4.20 11.65 -7.97
CA ASP A 29 3.53 11.43 -6.70
C ASP A 29 2.01 11.55 -6.93
N LEU A 30 1.32 10.42 -7.02
CA LEU A 30 -0.11 10.41 -7.30
C LEU A 30 -0.95 11.00 -6.16
N VAL A 31 -0.41 11.13 -4.94
CA VAL A 31 -1.08 11.87 -3.85
C VAL A 31 -1.28 13.35 -4.21
N ASP A 32 -0.45 13.88 -5.11
CA ASP A 32 -0.60 15.26 -5.62
C ASP A 32 -1.58 15.35 -6.81
N ASP A 33 -1.96 14.22 -7.42
CA ASP A 33 -2.94 14.17 -8.50
C ASP A 33 -4.36 14.22 -7.90
N PRO A 34 -5.17 15.26 -8.23
CA PRO A 34 -6.50 15.42 -7.67
C PRO A 34 -7.45 14.26 -8.00
N ALA A 35 -7.37 13.70 -9.21
CA ALA A 35 -8.25 12.61 -9.63
C ALA A 35 -7.93 11.32 -8.89
N TRP A 36 -6.64 10.99 -8.74
CA TRP A 36 -6.22 9.84 -7.94
C TRP A 36 -6.61 10.00 -6.47
N LEU A 37 -6.37 11.18 -5.91
CA LEU A 37 -6.66 11.46 -4.51
C LEU A 37 -8.16 11.37 -4.23
N GLU A 38 -9.01 11.92 -5.09
CA GLU A 38 -10.48 11.81 -4.96
C GLU A 38 -10.93 10.35 -4.97
N GLU A 39 -10.41 9.54 -5.90
CA GLU A 39 -10.75 8.12 -5.99
C GLU A 39 -10.27 7.35 -4.74
N PHE A 40 -9.04 7.62 -4.30
CA PHE A 40 -8.48 6.97 -3.11
C PHE A 40 -9.29 7.30 -1.85
N LEU A 41 -9.73 8.54 -1.70
CA LEU A 41 -10.46 9.04 -0.53
C LEU A 41 -11.96 8.70 -0.51
N LYS A 42 -12.52 8.12 -1.56
CA LYS A 42 -13.97 7.81 -1.65
C LYS A 42 -14.56 7.17 -0.38
N PRO A 43 -13.91 6.18 0.27
CA PRO A 43 -14.47 5.55 1.46
C PRO A 43 -14.63 6.50 2.64
N TRP A 44 -13.81 7.56 2.70
CA TRP A 44 -13.77 8.52 3.82
C TRP A 44 -14.31 9.90 3.48
N LYS A 45 -14.90 10.09 2.30
CA LYS A 45 -15.32 11.41 1.80
C LYS A 45 -16.16 12.20 2.83
N HIS A 46 -17.12 11.54 3.48
CA HIS A 46 -17.97 12.18 4.48
C HIS A 46 -17.23 12.48 5.78
N ALA A 47 -16.30 11.62 6.19
CA ALA A 47 -15.52 11.79 7.40
C ALA A 47 -14.47 12.92 7.31
N LEU A 48 -14.03 13.24 6.08
CA LEU A 48 -12.99 14.23 5.81
C LEU A 48 -13.54 15.63 5.49
N GLY A 49 -14.86 15.82 5.56
CA GLY A 49 -15.48 17.13 5.30
C GLY A 49 -14.85 18.24 6.15
N GLY A 50 -14.37 19.30 5.48
CA GLY A 50 -13.72 20.43 6.13
C GLY A 50 -12.21 20.27 6.43
N VAL A 51 -11.61 19.12 6.16
CA VAL A 51 -10.14 18.95 6.28
C VAL A 51 -9.46 19.51 5.04
N ALA A 52 -8.50 20.42 5.24
CA ALA A 52 -7.75 21.01 4.13
C ALA A 52 -7.01 19.93 3.31
N PRO A 53 -7.10 19.94 1.96
CA PRO A 53 -6.47 18.95 1.09
C PRO A 53 -4.97 18.82 1.30
N GLU A 54 -4.28 19.91 1.59
CA GLU A 54 -2.84 19.95 1.86
C GLU A 54 -2.49 19.15 3.11
N ARG A 55 -3.31 19.23 4.16
CA ARG A 55 -3.15 18.46 5.39
C ARG A 55 -3.34 16.96 5.12
N ILE A 56 -4.33 16.61 4.30
CA ILE A 56 -4.56 15.20 3.90
C ILE A 56 -3.35 14.67 3.13
N ARG A 57 -2.86 15.41 2.12
CA ARG A 57 -1.69 15.02 1.32
C ARG A 57 -0.44 14.82 2.19
N ALA A 58 -0.15 15.78 3.05
CA ALA A 58 1.02 15.71 3.95
C ALA A 58 0.94 14.48 4.87
N ALA A 59 -0.24 14.21 5.44
CA ALA A 59 -0.46 13.07 6.33
C ALA A 59 -0.32 11.71 5.58
N LEU A 60 -0.89 11.58 4.39
CA LEU A 60 -0.75 10.40 3.55
C LEU A 60 0.71 10.15 3.14
N LYS A 61 1.44 11.19 2.74
CA LYS A 61 2.86 11.08 2.39
C LYS A 61 3.71 10.65 3.58
N ASN A 62 3.41 11.17 4.78
CA ASN A 62 4.11 10.75 6.00
C ASN A 62 3.83 9.27 6.34
N LEU A 63 2.57 8.85 6.33
CA LEU A 63 2.21 7.45 6.57
C LEU A 63 2.84 6.52 5.52
N ARG A 64 2.83 6.92 4.24
CA ARG A 64 3.49 6.20 3.15
C ARG A 64 4.99 6.01 3.43
N ARG A 65 5.69 7.04 3.88
CA ARG A 65 7.11 6.96 4.25
C ARG A 65 7.33 5.92 5.36
N VAL A 66 6.53 5.99 6.42
CA VAL A 66 6.64 5.07 7.57
C VAL A 66 6.46 3.63 7.14
N ILE A 67 5.38 3.32 6.41
CA ILE A 67 5.10 1.96 5.95
C ILE A 67 6.18 1.50 4.94
N ARG A 68 6.65 2.39 4.06
CA ARG A 68 7.69 2.09 3.07
C ARG A 68 9.00 1.64 3.74
N GLU A 69 9.46 2.31 4.78
CA GLU A 69 10.68 1.94 5.53
C GLU A 69 10.57 0.53 6.13
N ILE A 70 9.38 0.16 6.65
CA ILE A 70 9.12 -1.18 7.16
C ILE A 70 9.14 -2.21 6.02
N VAL A 71 8.39 -1.95 4.95
CA VAL A 71 8.27 -2.85 3.79
C VAL A 71 9.62 -3.09 3.11
N GLU A 72 10.46 -2.08 2.95
CA GLU A 72 11.80 -2.21 2.37
C GLU A 72 12.71 -3.09 3.24
N SER A 73 12.57 -3.01 4.56
CA SER A 73 13.30 -3.88 5.47
C SER A 73 12.82 -5.32 5.38
N LEU A 74 11.51 -5.55 5.41
CA LEU A 74 10.91 -6.88 5.31
C LEU A 74 11.23 -7.55 3.95
N ALA A 75 11.09 -6.82 2.85
CA ALA A 75 11.37 -7.31 1.50
C ALA A 75 12.86 -7.68 1.33
N ALA A 76 13.76 -7.03 2.07
CA ALA A 76 15.18 -7.35 2.11
C ALA A 76 15.55 -8.43 3.14
N GLY A 77 14.57 -9.07 3.80
CA GLY A 77 14.79 -10.07 4.84
C GLY A 77 15.47 -9.52 6.11
N ARG A 78 15.37 -8.22 6.36
CA ARG A 78 15.97 -7.54 7.51
C ARG A 78 14.93 -7.12 8.54
N LYS A 79 15.35 -6.96 9.78
CA LYS A 79 14.51 -6.32 10.81
C LYS A 79 14.36 -4.82 10.48
N ALA A 80 13.13 -4.32 10.48
CA ALA A 80 12.91 -2.88 10.37
C ALA A 80 13.39 -2.16 11.65
N PRO A 81 13.90 -0.91 11.51
CA PRO A 81 14.32 -0.11 12.67
C PRO A 81 13.17 0.11 13.65
N PRO A 82 13.43 0.39 14.94
CA PRO A 82 12.38 0.64 15.93
C PRO A 82 11.52 1.87 15.63
N ARG A 83 12.11 2.92 15.05
CA ARG A 83 11.45 4.20 14.81
C ARG A 83 10.19 4.11 13.94
N PRO A 84 10.19 3.53 12.72
CA PRO A 84 8.97 3.45 11.92
C PRO A 84 7.87 2.60 12.58
N TRP A 85 8.21 1.61 13.42
CA TRP A 85 7.22 0.89 14.22
C TRP A 85 6.56 1.78 15.27
N ALA A 86 7.35 2.60 15.97
CA ALA A 86 6.81 3.55 16.94
C ALA A 86 5.92 4.60 16.27
N GLU A 87 6.33 5.13 15.10
CA GLU A 87 5.53 6.07 14.32
C GLU A 87 4.22 5.44 13.82
N LEU A 88 4.24 4.19 13.33
CA LEU A 88 3.04 3.46 12.91
C LEU A 88 2.07 3.24 14.09
N ASN A 89 2.59 2.80 15.23
CA ASN A 89 1.79 2.60 16.43
C ASN A 89 1.20 3.92 16.97
N ALA A 90 1.89 5.04 16.81
CA ALA A 90 1.35 6.35 17.16
C ALA A 90 0.14 6.73 16.27
N VAL A 91 0.19 6.40 14.95
CA VAL A 91 -0.95 6.59 14.05
C VAL A 91 -2.14 5.72 14.47
N LEU A 92 -1.91 4.45 14.81
CA LEU A 92 -2.95 3.54 15.29
C LEU A 92 -3.57 4.03 16.61
N ALA A 93 -2.76 4.50 17.55
CA ALA A 93 -3.22 5.03 18.83
C ALA A 93 -4.03 6.33 18.70
N ALA A 94 -3.74 7.16 17.69
CA ALA A 94 -4.48 8.38 17.41
C ALA A 94 -5.89 8.13 16.82
N SER A 95 -6.18 6.89 16.42
CA SER A 95 -7.47 6.47 15.83
C SER A 95 -8.15 5.40 16.68
N PRO A 96 -8.72 5.75 17.84
CA PRO A 96 -9.38 4.77 18.70
C PRO A 96 -10.67 4.27 18.08
N PHE A 97 -10.86 2.93 18.13
CA PHE A 97 -12.07 2.24 17.74
C PHE A 97 -12.82 1.76 18.99
N VAL A 98 -14.13 1.72 18.89
CA VAL A 98 -15.02 1.24 19.95
C VAL A 98 -15.97 0.19 19.40
N ARG A 99 -16.37 -0.75 20.24
CA ARG A 99 -17.45 -1.68 19.92
C ARG A 99 -18.78 -0.95 20.00
N ARG A 100 -19.65 -1.17 19.01
CA ARG A 100 -21.01 -0.65 18.98
C ARG A 100 -21.99 -1.80 18.76
N LEU A 101 -22.99 -1.91 19.62
CA LEU A 101 -24.08 -2.84 19.39
C LEU A 101 -25.13 -2.17 18.50
N GLU A 102 -25.40 -2.77 17.36
CA GLU A 102 -26.38 -2.28 16.38
C GLU A 102 -27.43 -3.35 16.09
N LYS A 103 -28.68 -2.90 15.89
CA LYS A 103 -29.75 -3.80 15.46
C LYS A 103 -29.62 -4.02 13.95
N ALA A 104 -29.57 -5.29 13.53
CA ALA A 104 -29.50 -5.68 12.13
C ALA A 104 -30.71 -6.53 11.72
N ASP A 105 -30.92 -6.75 10.44
CA ASP A 105 -31.98 -7.60 9.93
C ASP A 105 -31.77 -9.05 10.41
N GLY A 106 -32.66 -9.47 11.34
CA GLY A 106 -32.61 -10.82 11.92
C GLY A 106 -31.78 -10.99 13.19
N GLY A 107 -31.24 -9.89 13.78
CA GLY A 107 -30.43 -10.00 14.99
C GLY A 107 -29.76 -8.72 15.44
N TYR A 108 -28.53 -8.88 15.89
CA TYR A 108 -27.68 -7.77 16.35
C TYR A 108 -26.29 -7.93 15.76
N ASP A 109 -25.67 -6.81 15.35
CA ASP A 109 -24.27 -6.70 14.98
C ASP A 109 -23.48 -6.01 16.09
N PHE A 110 -22.18 -6.36 16.18
CA PHE A 110 -21.29 -5.77 17.18
C PHE A 110 -19.96 -5.34 16.51
N PRO A 111 -20.03 -4.42 15.52
CA PRO A 111 -18.87 -3.98 14.79
C PRO A 111 -17.90 -3.17 15.65
N LEU A 112 -16.65 -3.15 15.20
CA LEU A 112 -15.65 -2.21 15.65
C LEU A 112 -15.77 -0.95 14.77
N VAL A 113 -16.15 0.16 15.36
CA VAL A 113 -16.37 1.43 14.64
C VAL A 113 -15.42 2.52 15.14
N PRO A 114 -15.00 3.47 14.29
CA PRO A 114 -14.18 4.57 14.74
C PRO A 114 -14.94 5.42 15.78
N ARG A 115 -14.23 5.83 16.83
CA ARG A 115 -14.80 6.68 17.89
C ARG A 115 -15.17 8.07 17.35
N THR A 116 -14.33 8.62 16.50
CA THR A 116 -14.49 9.95 15.90
C THR A 116 -14.11 9.87 14.44
N PRO A 117 -15.01 10.17 13.50
CA PRO A 117 -14.65 10.23 12.08
C PRO A 117 -13.70 11.39 11.82
N GLY A 118 -12.75 11.20 10.89
CA GLY A 118 -11.80 12.24 10.54
C GLY A 118 -10.52 11.75 9.89
N LEU A 119 -9.55 12.63 9.79
CA LEU A 119 -8.25 12.36 9.19
C LEU A 119 -7.51 11.25 9.93
N GLU A 120 -7.49 11.32 11.25
CA GLU A 120 -6.82 10.35 12.12
C GLU A 120 -7.42 8.95 11.94
N THR A 121 -8.73 8.85 11.80
CA THR A 121 -9.43 7.58 11.54
C THR A 121 -9.04 6.99 10.19
N MET A 122 -9.07 7.78 9.12
CA MET A 122 -8.63 7.33 7.80
C MET A 122 -7.18 6.80 7.84
N LEU A 123 -6.27 7.53 8.46
CA LEU A 123 -4.88 7.10 8.60
C LEU A 123 -4.76 5.83 9.42
N GLY A 124 -5.52 5.72 10.51
CA GLY A 124 -5.58 4.53 11.36
C GLY A 124 -6.11 3.31 10.62
N GLU A 125 -7.14 3.44 9.79
CA GLU A 125 -7.66 2.34 8.96
C GLU A 125 -6.65 1.88 7.91
N ILE A 126 -5.94 2.81 7.27
CA ILE A 126 -4.86 2.45 6.33
C ILE A 126 -3.73 1.74 7.08
N ALA A 127 -3.32 2.24 8.25
CA ALA A 127 -2.30 1.62 9.08
C ALA A 127 -2.73 0.25 9.60
N ALA A 128 -3.99 0.09 10.01
CA ALA A 128 -4.56 -1.17 10.46
C ALA A 128 -4.59 -2.21 9.34
N SER A 129 -4.93 -1.82 8.10
CA SER A 129 -4.89 -2.74 6.94
C SER A 129 -3.48 -3.29 6.67
N PHE A 130 -2.42 -2.51 6.98
CA PHE A 130 -1.05 -3.01 6.96
C PHE A 130 -0.78 -3.94 8.14
N GLY A 131 -1.20 -3.57 9.34
CA GLY A 131 -1.10 -4.39 10.55
C GLY A 131 -1.76 -5.75 10.37
N ASP A 132 -2.98 -5.81 9.82
CA ASP A 132 -3.70 -7.04 9.52
C ASP A 132 -2.94 -7.92 8.51
N THR A 133 -2.34 -7.30 7.47
CA THR A 133 -1.49 -8.02 6.52
C THR A 133 -0.29 -8.67 7.20
N LEU A 134 0.28 -8.03 8.21
CA LEU A 134 1.41 -8.59 8.96
C LEU A 134 0.99 -9.64 9.98
N ALA A 135 -0.12 -9.43 10.67
CA ALA A 135 -0.58 -10.28 11.77
C ALA A 135 -1.31 -11.55 11.29
N GLN A 136 -2.14 -11.42 10.25
CA GLN A 136 -2.97 -12.51 9.74
C GLN A 136 -2.43 -13.12 8.44
N GLY A 137 -1.57 -12.39 7.73
CA GLY A 137 -0.95 -12.81 6.49
C GLY A 137 0.45 -13.41 6.69
N GLU A 138 1.15 -13.51 5.58
CA GLU A 138 2.54 -13.95 5.55
C GLU A 138 3.43 -12.76 5.15
N PRO A 139 4.16 -12.12 6.07
CA PRO A 139 5.00 -10.96 5.76
C PRO A 139 6.01 -11.21 4.63
N ALA A 140 6.50 -12.46 4.49
CA ALA A 140 7.40 -12.86 3.40
C ALA A 140 6.77 -12.78 1.99
N ARG A 141 5.44 -12.60 1.89
CA ARG A 141 4.72 -12.36 0.63
C ARG A 141 4.66 -10.88 0.25
N ILE A 142 5.01 -9.98 1.15
CA ILE A 142 5.16 -8.56 0.84
C ILE A 142 6.44 -8.40 0.04
N LYS A 143 6.33 -7.95 -1.20
CA LYS A 143 7.45 -7.84 -2.12
C LYS A 143 7.51 -6.49 -2.82
N ILE A 144 8.70 -6.12 -3.19
CA ILE A 144 8.99 -4.99 -4.08
C ILE A 144 9.41 -5.57 -5.43
N CYS A 145 8.93 -5.00 -6.50
CA CYS A 145 9.27 -5.43 -7.85
C CYS A 145 10.79 -5.43 -8.08
N ASP A 146 11.34 -6.55 -8.57
CA ASP A 146 12.77 -6.70 -8.89
C ASP A 146 13.25 -5.80 -10.05
N ASN A 147 12.33 -5.15 -10.76
CA ASN A 147 12.71 -4.11 -11.70
C ASN A 147 13.04 -2.82 -10.93
N ARG A 148 14.32 -2.46 -10.91
CA ARG A 148 14.85 -1.31 -10.17
C ARG A 148 14.19 0.02 -10.54
N ASP A 149 13.70 0.13 -11.77
CA ASP A 149 13.01 1.33 -12.26
C ASP A 149 11.57 1.42 -11.75
N CYS A 150 10.96 0.30 -11.28
CA CYS A 150 9.54 0.21 -10.97
C CYS A 150 9.19 0.51 -9.50
N ARG A 151 9.89 -0.14 -8.56
CA ARG A 151 9.68 -0.03 -7.11
C ARG A 151 8.27 -0.35 -6.59
N TRP A 152 7.39 -0.92 -7.43
CA TRP A 152 6.02 -1.27 -7.09
C TRP A 152 5.96 -2.32 -5.98
N VAL A 153 5.13 -2.10 -4.98
CA VAL A 153 4.89 -3.05 -3.89
C VAL A 153 3.69 -3.92 -4.23
N PHE A 154 3.76 -5.20 -3.91
CA PHE A 154 2.66 -6.14 -4.10
C PHE A 154 2.69 -7.26 -3.06
N TYR A 155 1.54 -7.87 -2.82
CA TYR A 155 1.43 -9.10 -2.03
C TYR A 155 1.45 -10.31 -2.97
N ASP A 156 2.42 -11.20 -2.79
CA ASP A 156 2.59 -12.38 -3.65
C ASP A 156 1.61 -13.49 -3.27
N ARG A 157 0.48 -13.55 -3.97
CA ARG A 157 -0.56 -14.58 -3.79
C ARG A 157 -0.26 -15.89 -4.51
N SER A 158 0.90 -16.03 -5.16
CA SER A 158 1.27 -17.27 -5.84
C SER A 158 1.51 -18.41 -4.84
N ARG A 159 1.21 -19.65 -5.28
CA ARG A 159 1.37 -20.85 -4.43
C ARG A 159 2.79 -20.99 -3.88
N ASN A 160 3.78 -20.73 -4.71
CA ASN A 160 5.20 -20.97 -4.39
C ASN A 160 5.94 -19.71 -3.92
N ARG A 161 5.25 -18.58 -3.69
CA ARG A 161 5.85 -17.29 -3.30
C ARG A 161 7.00 -16.86 -4.22
N SER A 162 6.93 -17.23 -5.51
CA SER A 162 8.04 -17.07 -6.46
C SER A 162 7.92 -15.85 -7.36
N ARG A 163 6.86 -15.06 -7.20
CA ARG A 163 6.65 -13.86 -8.00
C ARG A 163 7.72 -12.81 -7.68
N ARG A 164 8.39 -12.34 -8.73
CA ARG A 164 9.48 -11.36 -8.66
C ARG A 164 9.10 -9.98 -9.17
N TRP A 165 8.06 -9.88 -9.98
CA TRP A 165 7.62 -8.66 -10.64
C TRP A 165 6.16 -8.37 -10.33
N CYS A 166 5.83 -7.08 -10.25
CA CYS A 166 4.47 -6.61 -9.98
C CYS A 166 3.46 -7.09 -11.03
N GLU A 167 3.92 -7.28 -12.28
CA GLU A 167 3.12 -7.78 -13.38
C GLU A 167 3.95 -8.70 -14.27
N GLY A 168 3.34 -9.83 -14.70
CA GLY A 168 4.07 -10.89 -15.38
C GLY A 168 4.21 -10.69 -16.89
N ASN A 169 3.08 -10.62 -17.60
CA ASN A 169 3.07 -10.77 -19.05
C ASN A 169 3.07 -9.46 -19.85
N THR A 170 2.52 -8.38 -19.30
CA THR A 170 2.38 -7.09 -19.98
C THR A 170 3.28 -6.00 -19.41
N GLY A 171 3.77 -6.16 -18.18
CA GLY A 171 4.56 -5.19 -17.45
C GLY A 171 6.02 -5.59 -17.24
N CYS A 172 6.49 -5.43 -16.00
CA CYS A 172 7.90 -5.63 -15.62
C CYS A 172 8.43 -7.03 -15.95
N GLY A 173 7.61 -8.09 -15.80
CA GLY A 173 8.04 -9.46 -16.11
C GLY A 173 8.43 -9.63 -17.57
N ASN A 174 7.61 -9.12 -18.49
CA ASN A 174 7.90 -9.15 -19.93
C ASN A 174 9.12 -8.30 -20.27
N LEU A 175 9.19 -7.07 -19.75
CA LEU A 175 10.31 -6.17 -19.96
C LEU A 175 11.64 -6.82 -19.56
N MET A 176 11.69 -7.46 -18.40
CA MET A 176 12.89 -8.11 -17.89
C MET A 176 13.28 -9.35 -18.70
N LYS A 177 12.30 -10.11 -19.23
CA LYS A 177 12.57 -11.20 -20.18
C LYS A 177 13.24 -10.67 -21.45
N VAL A 178 12.69 -9.61 -22.03
CA VAL A 178 13.25 -8.97 -23.24
C VAL A 178 14.65 -8.41 -22.99
N ARG A 179 14.88 -7.71 -21.88
CA ARG A 179 16.21 -7.20 -21.50
C ARG A 179 17.24 -8.33 -21.37
N ARG A 180 16.89 -9.45 -20.72
CA ARG A 180 17.76 -10.63 -20.62
C ARG A 180 18.07 -11.26 -21.98
N PHE A 181 17.07 -11.41 -22.84
CA PHE A 181 17.24 -11.97 -24.17
C PHE A 181 18.20 -11.12 -25.00
N ARG A 182 18.02 -9.79 -25.01
CA ARG A 182 18.91 -8.85 -25.73
C ARG A 182 20.32 -8.86 -25.16
N ALA A 183 20.50 -8.94 -23.85
CA ALA A 183 21.82 -9.02 -23.23
C ALA A 183 22.60 -10.29 -23.63
N LYS A 184 21.91 -11.44 -23.77
CA LYS A 184 22.53 -12.69 -24.23
C LYS A 184 22.92 -12.69 -25.71
N ARG A 185 22.32 -11.81 -26.53
CA ARG A 185 22.58 -11.72 -27.98
C ARG A 185 23.60 -10.66 -28.35
N LYS A 186 24.08 -9.85 -27.41
CA LYS A 186 25.22 -8.98 -27.66
C LYS A 186 26.49 -9.87 -27.69
N PRO A 187 27.17 -10.06 -28.85
CA PRO A 187 28.49 -10.67 -28.89
C PRO A 187 29.42 -9.84 -28.02
N GLY A 188 30.23 -10.51 -27.20
CA GLY A 188 31.27 -9.83 -26.44
C GLY A 188 32.13 -8.97 -27.39
N ARG A 189 32.31 -7.71 -27.02
CA ARG A 189 33.39 -6.89 -27.52
C ARG A 189 34.63 -7.20 -26.73
#